data_f0d3d696bfbf6b4152e4d1a95c3c56ff
#
_entry.id   f0d3d696bfbf6b4152e4d1a95c3c56ff
#
_cell.length_a   1.000
_cell.length_b   1.000
_cell.length_c   1.000
_cell.angle_alpha   90.00
_cell.angle_beta   90.00
_cell.angle_gamma   90.00
#
_symmetry.space_group_name_H-M   'P 1'
#
loop_
_entity.id
_entity.type
_entity.pdbx_description
1 polymer ?
#
loop_
_entity_poly.entity_id
_entity_poly.type
_entity_poly.pdbx_seq_one_letter_code
_entity_poly.pdbx_strand_id
1 'polypeptide(L)' 'MAQVNKEMTIMEAVNLDENIASVLMSVGMHCIGCMAAHGETIEEAAMVHGLDADELVNQINDFLAQNA' A
#
# COMPACT_ATOMS: atom_id res chain seq x y z
N MET A 1 8.24 3.08 -15.10
CA MET A 1 8.17 3.37 -13.67
C MET A 1 7.17 2.44 -13.01
N ALA A 2 7.51 1.94 -11.83
CA ALA A 2 6.63 1.08 -11.08
C ALA A 2 5.46 1.89 -10.51
N GLN A 3 4.28 1.33 -10.59
CA GLN A 3 3.08 1.94 -10.01
C GLN A 3 2.23 0.86 -9.37
N VAL A 4 1.48 1.24 -8.34
CA VAL A 4 0.52 0.34 -7.71
C VAL A 4 -0.89 0.74 -8.12
N ASN A 5 -1.81 -0.19 -7.96
CA ASN A 5 -3.24 0.07 -8.11
C ASN A 5 -3.97 -0.57 -6.93
N LYS A 6 -5.24 -0.22 -6.75
CA LYS A 6 -5.96 -0.65 -5.56
C LYS A 6 -6.34 -2.15 -5.57
N GLU A 7 -6.28 -2.81 -6.72
CA GLU A 7 -6.52 -4.24 -6.81
C GLU A 7 -5.30 -5.08 -6.44
N MET A 8 -4.11 -4.47 -6.36
CA MET A 8 -2.91 -5.18 -5.92
C MET A 8 -3.02 -5.54 -4.46
N THR A 9 -2.48 -6.72 -4.10
CA THR A 9 -2.41 -7.09 -2.69
C THR A 9 -1.30 -6.30 -2.00
N ILE A 10 -1.39 -6.21 -0.69
CA ILE A 10 -0.34 -5.56 0.11
C ILE A 10 1.01 -6.23 -0.15
N MET A 11 1.03 -7.57 -0.21
CA MET A 11 2.26 -8.31 -0.47
C MET A 11 2.85 -7.96 -1.83
N GLU A 12 2.02 -7.88 -2.87
CA GLU A 12 2.48 -7.52 -4.20
C GLU A 12 3.09 -6.12 -4.21
N ALA A 13 2.44 -5.16 -3.54
CA ALA A 13 2.94 -3.79 -3.47
C ALA A 13 4.28 -3.73 -2.74
N VAL A 14 4.41 -4.41 -1.61
CA VAL A 14 5.64 -4.40 -0.82
C VAL A 14 6.77 -5.12 -1.57
N ASN A 15 6.44 -6.16 -2.34
CA ASN A 15 7.43 -6.85 -3.17
C ASN A 15 7.92 -5.98 -4.33
N LEU A 16 7.09 -5.06 -4.79
CA LEU A 16 7.46 -4.11 -5.84
C LEU A 16 8.53 -3.14 -5.33
N ASP A 17 8.35 -2.64 -4.11
CA ASP A 17 9.31 -1.77 -3.43
C ASP A 17 9.05 -1.88 -1.93
N GLU A 18 10.04 -2.35 -1.18
CA GLU A 18 9.89 -2.57 0.26
C GLU A 18 9.62 -1.27 1.03
N ASN A 19 9.99 -0.12 0.48
CA ASN A 19 9.72 1.17 1.12
C ASN A 19 8.23 1.51 1.15
N ILE A 20 7.42 0.83 0.35
CA ILE A 20 5.97 0.98 0.39
C ILE A 20 5.44 0.60 1.78
N ALA A 21 6.08 -0.35 2.46
CA ALA A 21 5.70 -0.68 3.83
C ALA A 21 5.78 0.54 4.75
N SER A 22 6.81 1.37 4.59
CA SER A 22 6.97 2.59 5.38
C SER A 22 5.83 3.59 5.11
N VAL A 23 5.43 3.71 3.85
CA VAL A 23 4.30 4.59 3.48
C VAL A 23 3.02 4.09 4.14
N LEU A 24 2.76 2.78 4.06
CA LEU A 24 1.57 2.19 4.66
C LEU A 24 1.55 2.39 6.18
N MET A 25 2.70 2.21 6.82
CA MET A 25 2.80 2.43 8.27
C MET A 25 2.55 3.89 8.64
N SER A 26 2.98 4.82 7.80
CA SER A 26 2.81 6.25 8.07
C SER A 26 1.34 6.68 8.04
N VAL A 27 0.48 5.95 7.34
CA VAL A 27 -0.96 6.24 7.31
C VAL A 27 -1.74 5.43 8.34
N GLY A 28 -1.06 4.72 9.23
CA GLY A 28 -1.69 4.02 10.33
C GLY A 28 -1.84 2.52 10.18
N MET A 29 -1.30 1.95 9.12
CA MET A 29 -1.38 0.49 8.88
C MET A 29 -0.20 -0.21 9.54
N HIS A 30 -0.33 -0.52 10.83
CA HIS A 30 0.77 -1.09 11.60
C HIS A 30 0.91 -2.61 11.51
N CYS A 31 -0.11 -3.30 10.97
CA CYS A 31 -0.12 -4.76 10.90
C CYS A 31 0.09 -5.25 9.46
N ILE A 32 1.09 -4.68 8.78
CA ILE A 32 1.35 -5.01 7.37
C ILE A 32 1.63 -6.51 7.18
N GLY A 33 2.35 -7.12 8.10
CA GLY A 33 2.63 -8.54 8.04
C GLY A 33 1.37 -9.39 8.06
N CYS A 34 0.40 -9.03 8.88
CA CYS A 34 -0.88 -9.72 8.95
C CYS A 34 -1.70 -9.52 7.68
N MET A 35 -1.72 -8.29 7.17
CA MET A 35 -2.46 -7.98 5.94
C MET A 35 -1.88 -8.73 4.75
N ALA A 36 -0.55 -8.80 4.66
CA ALA A 36 0.11 -9.54 3.61
C ALA A 36 -0.19 -11.04 3.70
N ALA A 37 -0.21 -11.58 4.93
CA ALA A 37 -0.50 -12.99 5.15
C ALA A 37 -1.92 -13.36 4.75
N HIS A 38 -2.87 -12.43 4.87
CA HIS A 38 -4.26 -12.65 4.49
C HIS A 38 -4.55 -12.35 3.02
N GLY A 39 -3.58 -11.86 2.28
CA GLY A 39 -3.76 -11.55 0.86
C GLY A 39 -4.69 -10.38 0.60
N GLU A 40 -4.82 -9.47 1.53
CA GLU A 40 -5.68 -8.30 1.35
C GLU A 40 -5.14 -7.37 0.25
N THR A 41 -6.06 -6.80 -0.53
CA THR A 41 -5.70 -5.77 -1.50
C THR A 41 -5.52 -4.43 -0.78
N ILE A 42 -4.86 -3.49 -1.49
CA ILE A 42 -4.71 -2.12 -0.97
C ILE A 42 -6.09 -1.52 -0.69
N GLU A 43 -7.06 -1.75 -1.58
CA GLU A 43 -8.42 -1.25 -1.41
C GLU A 43 -9.07 -1.81 -0.15
N GLU A 44 -8.96 -3.12 0.06
CA GLU A 44 -9.54 -3.77 1.24
C GLU A 44 -8.90 -3.25 2.53
N ALA A 45 -7.58 -3.12 2.53
CA ALA A 45 -6.86 -2.60 3.68
C ALA A 45 -7.24 -1.16 3.97
N ALA A 46 -7.38 -0.34 2.94
CA ALA A 46 -7.81 1.05 3.11
C ALA A 46 -9.20 1.13 3.74
N MET A 47 -10.13 0.29 3.29
CA MET A 47 -11.49 0.26 3.84
C MET A 47 -11.49 -0.11 5.32
N VAL A 48 -10.70 -1.09 5.70
CA VAL A 48 -10.62 -1.53 7.11
C VAL A 48 -10.12 -0.41 8.00
N HIS A 49 -9.19 0.40 7.51
CA HIS A 49 -8.60 1.50 8.27
C HIS A 49 -9.31 2.84 8.09
N GLY A 50 -10.43 2.86 7.37
CA GLY A 50 -11.19 4.09 7.16
C GLY A 50 -10.49 5.09 6.24
N LEU A 51 -9.65 4.61 5.33
CA LEU A 51 -8.90 5.44 4.41
C LEU A 51 -9.53 5.41 3.02
N ASP A 52 -9.29 6.46 2.23
CA ASP A 52 -9.69 6.50 0.83
C ASP A 52 -8.65 5.73 0.01
N ALA A 53 -9.09 4.66 -0.66
CA ALA A 53 -8.17 3.80 -1.41
C ALA A 53 -7.49 4.55 -2.56
N ASP A 54 -8.23 5.40 -3.28
CA ASP A 54 -7.65 6.16 -4.38
C ASP A 54 -6.59 7.13 -3.89
N GLU A 55 -6.84 7.78 -2.77
CA GLU A 55 -5.89 8.71 -2.16
C GLU A 55 -4.63 7.98 -1.68
N LEU A 56 -4.82 6.81 -1.07
CA LEU A 56 -3.69 5.99 -0.62
C LEU A 56 -2.83 5.54 -1.80
N VAL A 57 -3.46 5.08 -2.87
CA VAL A 57 -2.74 4.67 -4.08
C VAL A 57 -1.96 5.84 -4.67
N ASN A 58 -2.57 7.03 -4.70
CA ASN A 58 -1.88 8.22 -5.20
C ASN A 58 -0.67 8.57 -4.33
N GLN A 59 -0.78 8.45 -3.02
CA GLN A 59 0.33 8.67 -2.11
C GLN A 59 1.48 7.70 -2.38
N ILE A 60 1.18 6.44 -2.56
CA ILE A 60 2.19 5.42 -2.85
C ILE A 60 2.86 5.71 -4.18
N ASN A 61 2.09 6.02 -5.22
CA ASN A 61 2.64 6.29 -6.54
C ASN A 61 3.48 7.56 -6.56
N ASP A 62 3.08 8.60 -5.81
CA ASP A 62 3.88 9.81 -5.67
C ASP A 62 5.22 9.50 -5.00
N PHE A 63 5.19 8.66 -3.97
CA PHE A 63 6.41 8.21 -3.29
C PHE A 63 7.34 7.47 -4.26
N LEU A 64 6.79 6.56 -5.04
CA LEU A 64 7.58 5.80 -6.01
C LEU A 64 8.20 6.70 -7.08
N ALA A 65 7.45 7.69 -7.53
CA ALA A 65 7.93 8.65 -8.53
C ALA A 65 9.09 9.50 -7.99
N GLN A 66 9.01 9.89 -6.72
CA GLN A 66 10.04 10.71 -6.08
C GLN A 66 11.32 9.94 -5.81
N ASN A 67 11.23 8.63 -5.67
CA ASN A 67 12.37 7.76 -5.32
C ASN A 67 12.83 6.89 -6.49
N ALA A 68 12.34 7.17 -7.67
CA ALA A 68 12.72 6.43 -8.88
C ALA A 68 14.09 6.85 -9.39
#